data_b60be60f5f6442e965a245ef79a66510
#
_entry.id   b60be60f5f6442e965a245ef79a66510
#
_cell.length_a   1.000
_cell.length_b   1.000
_cell.length_c   1.000
_cell.angle_alpha   90.00
_cell.angle_beta   90.00
_cell.angle_gamma   90.00
#
_symmetry.space_group_name_H-M   'P 1'
#
loop_
_entity.id
_entity.type
_entity.pdbx_description
1 polymer ?
#
loop_
_entity_poly.entity_id
_entity_poly.type
_entity_poly.pdbx_seq_one_letter_code
_entity_poly.pdbx_strand_id
1 'polypeptide(L)'
;MSDNPVAFPLLDAVELERLEAVGTRRSVSAGEYLFREGDPATDFYVVLSGAVDIFMRTDGADRLVTHHVPGRFVGELNLLTGQRTIVTAVVAEAGEVLVVAAEAFRQIIRTDPRVSDRILAAFLARRTELFSASSAAIRVVGSKYSPELTPIREFLYRSRIPHELMDPDEDPHVEEVLREFGVTPDELPVVIATGSVLRRPTPGALAEYLGLTVESLPGRCFDLVVVGAGPAGLAAAVYGASEGLGTLALDMIAVGGQAGTSSRIENYFGFPIGISGGDLTQRAMVQAEKFGARLVNPCAAVSLREKAGHLVVDLTDGTSVAGRAVIVASGARYRRLGATNLEQYEASSVFYAATELEARLCAGSPVVVAGGGNSAGQA
;
A
#
# COMPACT_ATOMS: atom_id res chain seq x y z
N MET A 1 9.67 22.36 -3.90
CA MET A 1 10.29 21.23 -4.63
C MET A 1 11.26 20.57 -3.66
N SER A 2 11.08 19.28 -3.37
CA SER A 2 12.00 18.54 -2.49
C SER A 2 13.31 18.33 -3.25
N ASP A 3 14.42 18.78 -2.67
CA ASP A 3 15.77 18.59 -3.21
C ASP A 3 16.42 17.32 -2.64
N ASN A 4 15.58 16.35 -2.25
CA ASN A 4 16.02 15.10 -1.66
C ASN A 4 16.72 14.22 -2.70
N PRO A 5 18.05 14.10 -2.65
CA PRO A 5 18.80 13.33 -3.66
C PRO A 5 18.57 11.83 -3.58
N VAL A 6 18.00 11.34 -2.49
CA VAL A 6 17.61 9.93 -2.35
C VAL A 6 16.28 9.68 -3.05
N ALA A 7 15.31 10.60 -2.92
CA ALA A 7 14.03 10.49 -3.59
C ALA A 7 14.15 10.72 -5.11
N PHE A 8 15.02 11.63 -5.53
CA PHE A 8 15.18 12.04 -6.94
C PHE A 8 16.62 11.88 -7.43
N PRO A 9 17.18 10.65 -7.36
CA PRO A 9 18.55 10.42 -7.79
C PRO A 9 18.70 10.55 -9.32
N LEU A 10 19.92 10.84 -9.75
CA LEU A 10 20.33 10.68 -11.14
C LEU A 10 20.94 9.29 -11.31
N LEU A 11 20.55 8.59 -12.37
CA LEU A 11 21.19 7.35 -12.78
C LEU A 11 22.60 7.66 -13.31
N ASP A 12 23.57 6.86 -12.91
CA ASP A 12 24.91 6.96 -13.48
C ASP A 12 24.99 6.27 -14.86
N ALA A 13 26.12 6.47 -15.56
CA ALA A 13 26.29 5.93 -16.91
C ALA A 13 26.17 4.39 -16.96
N VAL A 14 26.62 3.69 -15.91
CA VAL A 14 26.56 2.22 -15.86
C VAL A 14 25.13 1.73 -15.60
N GLU A 15 24.40 2.41 -14.71
CA GLU A 15 22.98 2.11 -14.43
C GLU A 15 22.13 2.34 -15.68
N LEU A 16 22.41 3.45 -16.40
CA LEU A 16 21.72 3.76 -17.65
C LEU A 16 22.00 2.73 -18.74
N GLU A 17 23.26 2.34 -18.95
CA GLU A 17 23.65 1.31 -19.93
C GLU A 17 22.91 -0.03 -19.67
N ARG A 18 22.78 -0.42 -18.40
CA ARG A 18 22.09 -1.64 -18.01
C ARG A 18 20.59 -1.58 -18.30
N LEU A 19 19.96 -0.42 -18.07
CA LEU A 19 18.56 -0.20 -18.41
C LEU A 19 18.36 -0.11 -19.94
N GLU A 20 19.28 0.50 -20.67
CA GLU A 20 19.24 0.54 -22.13
C GLU A 20 19.31 -0.85 -22.77
N ALA A 21 20.04 -1.79 -22.15
CA ALA A 21 20.12 -3.17 -22.64
C ALA A 21 18.76 -3.91 -22.65
N VAL A 22 17.79 -3.45 -21.84
CA VAL A 22 16.45 -4.07 -21.70
C VAL A 22 15.31 -3.13 -22.08
N GLY A 23 15.62 -1.88 -22.40
CA GLY A 23 14.66 -0.83 -22.75
C GLY A 23 14.66 -0.47 -24.23
N THR A 24 13.74 0.39 -24.62
CA THR A 24 13.63 0.94 -25.97
C THR A 24 13.57 2.46 -25.90
N ARG A 25 14.37 3.15 -26.68
CA ARG A 25 14.33 4.61 -26.80
C ARG A 25 13.09 5.04 -27.56
N ARG A 26 12.41 6.07 -27.06
CA ARG A 26 11.20 6.64 -27.66
C ARG A 26 11.29 8.17 -27.64
N SER A 27 11.10 8.78 -28.80
CA SER A 27 10.89 10.24 -28.89
C SER A 27 9.53 10.61 -28.34
N VAL A 28 9.48 11.72 -27.60
CA VAL A 28 8.27 12.24 -26.95
C VAL A 28 8.11 13.72 -27.23
N SER A 29 6.86 14.17 -27.36
CA SER A 29 6.50 15.56 -27.66
C SER A 29 6.03 16.30 -26.40
N ALA A 30 6.25 17.60 -26.32
CA ALA A 30 5.74 18.40 -25.22
C ALA A 30 4.20 18.30 -25.13
N GLY A 31 3.68 18.14 -23.93
CA GLY A 31 2.25 17.91 -23.65
C GLY A 31 1.80 16.45 -23.77
N GLU A 32 2.68 15.54 -24.20
CA GLU A 32 2.38 14.11 -24.24
C GLU A 32 2.32 13.53 -22.82
N TYR A 33 1.36 12.64 -22.57
CA TYR A 33 1.24 11.93 -21.31
C TYR A 33 2.00 10.60 -21.38
N LEU A 34 2.90 10.37 -20.45
CA LEU A 34 3.51 9.04 -20.28
C LEU A 34 2.55 8.10 -19.56
N PHE A 35 1.85 8.61 -18.55
CA PHE A 35 0.74 7.95 -17.86
C PHE A 35 -0.11 9.00 -17.13
N ARG A 36 -1.33 8.60 -16.75
CA ARG A 36 -2.28 9.44 -16.02
C ARG A 36 -2.64 8.81 -14.69
N GLU A 37 -3.05 9.65 -13.74
CA GLU A 37 -3.66 9.17 -12.50
C GLU A 37 -4.81 8.19 -12.80
N GLY A 38 -4.83 7.05 -12.09
CA GLY A 38 -5.79 5.98 -12.27
C GLY A 38 -5.42 4.94 -13.34
N ASP A 39 -4.38 5.17 -14.15
CA ASP A 39 -3.92 4.17 -15.11
C ASP A 39 -3.43 2.91 -14.37
N PRO A 40 -3.61 1.72 -14.97
CA PRO A 40 -2.99 0.49 -14.45
C PRO A 40 -1.46 0.62 -14.49
N ALA A 41 -0.78 -0.34 -13.86
CA ALA A 41 0.68 -0.38 -13.86
C ALA A 41 1.23 -0.18 -15.29
N THR A 42 2.04 0.87 -15.45
CA THR A 42 2.61 1.29 -16.72
C THR A 42 4.06 0.82 -16.84
N ASP A 43 4.74 1.22 -17.90
CA ASP A 43 6.16 0.97 -18.06
C ASP A 43 7.00 1.89 -17.14
N PHE A 44 8.27 1.55 -16.99
CA PHE A 44 9.26 2.39 -16.33
C PHE A 44 9.94 3.29 -17.37
N TYR A 45 10.10 4.56 -17.04
CA TYR A 45 10.65 5.56 -17.96
C TYR A 45 11.87 6.23 -17.35
N VAL A 46 12.94 6.38 -18.17
CA VAL A 46 14.11 7.22 -17.85
C VAL A 46 14.14 8.39 -18.83
N VAL A 47 14.27 9.61 -18.35
CA VAL A 47 14.43 10.79 -19.20
C VAL A 47 15.84 10.80 -19.75
N LEU A 48 16.00 10.72 -21.08
CA LEU A 48 17.29 10.79 -21.76
C LEU A 48 17.61 12.22 -22.24
N SER A 49 16.58 12.93 -22.72
CA SER A 49 16.64 14.35 -23.07
C SER A 49 15.25 14.97 -22.93
N GLY A 50 15.17 16.31 -22.86
CA GLY A 50 13.94 17.03 -22.54
C GLY A 50 13.61 16.98 -21.06
N ALA A 51 12.31 17.07 -20.69
CA ALA A 51 11.88 17.07 -19.31
C ALA A 51 10.48 16.47 -19.14
N VAL A 52 10.20 15.91 -17.96
CA VAL A 52 8.90 15.34 -17.57
C VAL A 52 8.45 15.94 -16.25
N ASP A 53 7.23 16.45 -16.22
CA ASP A 53 6.57 16.98 -15.03
C ASP A 53 5.64 15.94 -14.42
N ILE A 54 5.67 15.83 -13.10
CA ILE A 54 4.76 14.99 -12.32
C ILE A 54 3.76 15.86 -11.61
N PHE A 55 2.50 15.61 -11.88
CA PHE A 55 1.37 16.28 -11.23
C PHE A 55 0.62 15.32 -10.32
N MET A 56 0.15 15.85 -9.21
CA MET A 56 -0.81 15.19 -8.33
C MET A 56 -2.05 16.05 -8.23
N ARG A 57 -3.21 15.44 -8.35
CA ARG A 57 -4.48 16.14 -8.19
C ARG A 57 -4.79 16.32 -6.70
N THR A 58 -4.95 17.58 -6.29
CA THR A 58 -5.27 17.94 -4.92
C THR A 58 -6.36 19.02 -4.97
N ASP A 59 -7.47 18.81 -4.26
CA ASP A 59 -8.61 19.76 -4.18
C ASP A 59 -9.13 20.17 -5.58
N GLY A 60 -9.18 19.22 -6.50
CA GLY A 60 -9.67 19.45 -7.87
C GLY A 60 -8.68 20.15 -8.81
N ALA A 61 -7.50 20.56 -8.34
CA ALA A 61 -6.45 21.21 -9.11
C ALA A 61 -5.21 20.32 -9.27
N ASP A 62 -4.55 20.41 -10.41
CA ASP A 62 -3.30 19.71 -10.67
C ASP A 62 -2.13 20.51 -10.05
N ARG A 63 -1.46 19.92 -9.08
CA ARG A 63 -0.30 20.49 -8.40
C ARG A 63 0.98 19.82 -8.90
N LEU A 64 1.95 20.61 -9.34
CA LEU A 64 3.27 20.12 -9.71
C LEU A 64 3.99 19.57 -8.47
N VAL A 65 4.34 18.28 -8.51
CA VAL A 65 5.08 17.57 -7.47
C VAL A 65 6.56 17.69 -7.71
N THR A 66 7.02 17.37 -8.92
CA THR A 66 8.44 17.40 -9.29
C THR A 66 8.64 17.54 -10.79
N HIS A 67 9.83 18.03 -11.15
CA HIS A 67 10.30 18.18 -12.52
C HIS A 67 11.48 17.23 -12.74
N HIS A 68 11.35 16.29 -13.66
CA HIS A 68 12.36 15.31 -13.98
C HIS A 68 13.18 15.73 -15.19
N VAL A 69 14.49 15.85 -14.97
CA VAL A 69 15.52 16.18 -15.98
C VAL A 69 16.21 14.91 -16.47
N PRO A 70 17.07 14.97 -17.52
CA PRO A 70 17.83 13.82 -18.00
C PRO A 70 18.57 13.08 -16.89
N GLY A 71 18.52 11.76 -16.93
CA GLY A 71 19.06 10.84 -15.92
C GLY A 71 18.11 10.52 -14.77
N ARG A 72 16.97 11.21 -14.66
CA ARG A 72 15.91 10.85 -13.69
C ARG A 72 14.90 9.86 -14.28
N PHE A 73 14.14 9.17 -13.42
CA PHE A 73 13.20 8.13 -13.82
C PHE A 73 11.84 8.29 -13.15
N VAL A 74 10.81 7.68 -13.75
CA VAL A 74 9.43 7.66 -13.26
C VAL A 74 8.77 6.29 -13.57
N GLY A 75 7.70 5.97 -12.86
CA GLY A 75 6.89 4.76 -13.07
C GLY A 75 7.16 3.62 -12.09
N GLU A 76 8.21 3.71 -11.26
CA GLU A 76 8.57 2.64 -10.31
C GLU A 76 7.53 2.42 -9.20
N LEU A 77 6.80 3.48 -8.79
CA LEU A 77 5.87 3.41 -7.66
C LEU A 77 4.77 2.38 -7.86
N ASN A 78 4.16 2.37 -9.01
CA ASN A 78 3.07 1.45 -9.35
C ASN A 78 3.59 0.09 -9.86
N LEU A 79 4.76 0.05 -10.49
CA LEU A 79 5.36 -1.22 -10.94
C LEU A 79 5.79 -2.13 -9.80
N LEU A 80 6.27 -1.55 -8.69
CA LEU A 80 6.68 -2.28 -7.50
C LEU A 80 5.51 -2.65 -6.59
N THR A 81 4.43 -1.87 -6.59
CA THR A 81 3.27 -2.13 -5.71
C THR A 81 2.10 -2.80 -6.41
N GLY A 82 2.09 -2.84 -7.74
CA GLY A 82 0.95 -3.28 -8.54
C GLY A 82 -0.26 -2.34 -8.48
N GLN A 83 -0.15 -1.21 -7.78
CA GLN A 83 -1.23 -0.22 -7.61
C GLN A 83 -1.44 0.58 -8.90
N ARG A 84 -2.64 1.17 -9.05
CA ARG A 84 -2.87 2.19 -10.06
C ARG A 84 -2.02 3.42 -9.80
N THR A 85 -1.70 4.17 -10.85
CA THR A 85 -0.94 5.42 -10.73
C THR A 85 -1.72 6.45 -9.91
N ILE A 86 -1.05 7.08 -8.97
CA ILE A 86 -1.60 8.15 -8.12
C ILE A 86 -1.15 9.55 -8.55
N VAL A 87 -0.38 9.62 -9.62
CA VAL A 87 0.14 10.85 -10.21
C VAL A 87 0.05 10.78 -11.73
N THR A 88 0.09 11.94 -12.37
CA THR A 88 0.14 12.08 -13.82
C THR A 88 1.53 12.54 -14.25
N ALA A 89 2.12 11.87 -15.26
CA ALA A 89 3.38 12.26 -15.87
C ALA A 89 3.16 12.87 -17.25
N VAL A 90 3.59 14.12 -17.43
CA VAL A 90 3.44 14.89 -18.67
C VAL A 90 4.81 15.33 -19.16
N VAL A 91 5.09 15.18 -20.43
CA VAL A 91 6.31 15.70 -21.07
C VAL A 91 6.25 17.23 -21.06
N ALA A 92 7.14 17.86 -20.31
CA ALA A 92 7.24 19.33 -20.23
C ALA A 92 8.03 19.88 -21.42
N GLU A 93 9.12 19.21 -21.79
CA GLU A 93 9.97 19.56 -22.92
C GLU A 93 10.18 18.33 -23.81
N ALA A 94 9.98 18.50 -25.13
CA ALA A 94 10.19 17.45 -26.11
C ALA A 94 11.60 16.86 -26.04
N GLY A 95 11.71 15.54 -26.21
CA GLY A 95 13.00 14.87 -26.12
C GLY A 95 12.90 13.37 -26.35
N GLU A 96 13.72 12.63 -25.64
CA GLU A 96 13.73 11.16 -25.66
C GLU A 96 13.58 10.59 -24.25
N VAL A 97 12.84 9.50 -24.15
CA VAL A 97 12.77 8.67 -22.95
C VAL A 97 13.20 7.24 -23.29
N LEU A 98 13.81 6.57 -22.33
CA LEU A 98 13.98 5.12 -22.35
C LEU A 98 12.74 4.49 -21.72
N VAL A 99 12.09 3.62 -22.46
CA VAL A 99 10.93 2.86 -22.01
C VAL A 99 11.37 1.44 -21.64
N VAL A 100 11.22 1.04 -20.40
CA VAL A 100 11.49 -0.32 -19.94
C VAL A 100 10.16 -0.97 -19.58
N ALA A 101 9.78 -2.00 -20.32
CA ALA A 101 8.53 -2.72 -20.11
C ALA A 101 8.46 -3.30 -18.70
N ALA A 102 7.26 -3.33 -18.11
CA ALA A 102 7.02 -3.74 -16.72
C ALA A 102 7.70 -5.06 -16.34
N GLU A 103 7.66 -6.07 -17.21
CA GLU A 103 8.29 -7.36 -16.93
C GLU A 103 9.83 -7.29 -16.98
N ALA A 104 10.40 -6.56 -17.94
CA ALA A 104 11.84 -6.33 -18.02
C ALA A 104 12.34 -5.53 -16.80
N PHE A 105 11.55 -4.55 -16.34
CA PHE A 105 11.83 -3.80 -15.11
C PHE A 105 11.86 -4.72 -13.88
N ARG A 106 10.84 -5.57 -13.68
CA ARG A 106 10.83 -6.53 -12.58
C ARG A 106 12.02 -7.50 -12.64
N GLN A 107 12.40 -7.91 -13.84
CA GLN A 107 13.55 -8.78 -14.04
C GLN A 107 14.86 -8.09 -13.61
N ILE A 108 15.12 -6.86 -14.05
CA ILE A 108 16.35 -6.14 -13.71
C ILE A 108 16.43 -5.81 -12.22
N ILE A 109 15.32 -5.45 -11.59
CA ILE A 109 15.24 -5.24 -10.14
C ILE A 109 15.63 -6.51 -9.35
N ARG A 110 15.31 -7.69 -9.84
CA ARG A 110 15.69 -8.97 -9.22
C ARG A 110 17.16 -9.34 -9.43
N THR A 111 17.71 -9.04 -10.61
CA THR A 111 18.99 -9.60 -11.06
C THR A 111 20.16 -8.64 -11.01
N ASP A 112 19.91 -7.34 -10.93
CA ASP A 112 20.93 -6.31 -10.91
C ASP A 112 20.89 -5.49 -9.61
N PRO A 113 21.76 -5.81 -8.62
CA PRO A 113 21.76 -5.11 -7.33
C PRO A 113 22.03 -3.61 -7.46
N ARG A 114 22.88 -3.17 -8.40
CA ARG A 114 23.25 -1.76 -8.53
C ARG A 114 22.08 -0.90 -8.99
N VAL A 115 21.35 -1.33 -10.02
CA VAL A 115 20.12 -0.66 -10.49
C VAL A 115 19.03 -0.75 -9.43
N SER A 116 18.86 -1.94 -8.87
CA SER A 116 17.84 -2.23 -7.85
C SER A 116 18.01 -1.35 -6.61
N ASP A 117 19.20 -1.25 -6.04
CA ASP A 117 19.42 -0.51 -4.80
C ASP A 117 19.10 0.99 -4.97
N ARG A 118 19.49 1.58 -6.11
CA ARG A 118 19.17 2.97 -6.44
C ARG A 118 17.66 3.21 -6.55
N ILE A 119 16.98 2.38 -7.33
CA ILE A 119 15.56 2.54 -7.61
C ILE A 119 14.72 2.26 -6.37
N LEU A 120 15.05 1.22 -5.59
CA LEU A 120 14.33 0.90 -4.37
C LEU A 120 14.52 1.95 -3.26
N ALA A 121 15.73 2.52 -3.14
CA ALA A 121 15.96 3.65 -2.24
C ALA A 121 15.11 4.86 -2.62
N ALA A 122 15.06 5.20 -3.90
CA ALA A 122 14.20 6.28 -4.41
C ALA A 122 12.72 6.00 -4.18
N PHE A 123 12.26 4.78 -4.46
CA PHE A 123 10.89 4.34 -4.21
C PHE A 123 10.47 4.55 -2.75
N LEU A 124 11.29 4.08 -1.80
CA LEU A 124 10.98 4.21 -0.37
C LEU A 124 10.94 5.68 0.06
N ALA A 125 11.88 6.49 -0.42
CA ALA A 125 11.93 7.92 -0.10
C ALA A 125 10.76 8.70 -0.70
N ARG A 126 10.44 8.49 -1.98
CA ARG A 126 9.31 9.14 -2.67
C ARG A 126 7.98 8.77 -2.03
N ARG A 127 7.81 7.50 -1.67
CA ARG A 127 6.59 7.07 -1.00
C ARG A 127 6.40 7.80 0.33
N THR A 128 7.46 7.95 1.13
CA THR A 128 7.42 8.72 2.38
C THR A 128 7.04 10.18 2.13
N GLU A 129 7.61 10.83 1.11
CA GLU A 129 7.30 12.21 0.77
C GLU A 129 5.85 12.38 0.28
N LEU A 130 5.38 11.49 -0.59
CA LEU A 130 3.99 11.52 -1.07
C LEU A 130 2.99 11.38 0.09
N PHE A 131 3.28 10.50 1.05
CA PHE A 131 2.43 10.37 2.25
C PHE A 131 2.45 11.60 3.15
N SER A 132 3.59 12.30 3.21
CA SER A 132 3.73 13.51 4.02
C SER A 132 3.13 14.75 3.35
N ALA A 133 3.07 14.77 2.02
CA ALA A 133 2.64 15.91 1.21
C ALA A 133 1.15 15.85 0.82
N SER A 134 0.49 14.71 0.93
CA SER A 134 -0.90 14.59 0.54
C SER A 134 -1.84 15.08 1.64
N SER A 135 -2.32 16.29 1.49
CA SER A 135 -3.69 16.62 1.84
C SER A 135 -4.58 15.72 0.96
N ALA A 136 -5.42 14.93 1.58
CA ALA A 136 -5.96 13.68 1.07
C ALA A 136 -6.70 13.78 -0.27
N ALA A 137 -6.19 13.12 -1.29
CA ALA A 137 -6.96 12.81 -2.51
C ALA A 137 -8.15 11.89 -2.22
N ILE A 138 -8.18 11.22 -1.05
CA ILE A 138 -9.27 10.36 -0.58
C ILE A 138 -9.89 10.97 0.66
N ARG A 139 -11.17 11.30 0.55
CA ARG A 139 -11.99 11.74 1.69
C ARG A 139 -12.90 10.59 2.14
N VAL A 140 -12.88 10.29 3.42
CA VAL A 140 -13.72 9.29 4.04
C VAL A 140 -14.72 10.02 4.91
N VAL A 141 -15.98 9.98 4.56
CA VAL A 141 -17.04 10.69 5.27
C VAL A 141 -17.87 9.70 6.08
N GLY A 142 -17.93 9.90 7.38
CA GLY A 142 -18.71 9.06 8.30
C GLY A 142 -18.35 9.28 9.75
N SER A 143 -19.26 8.96 10.67
CA SER A 143 -19.01 9.11 12.11
C SER A 143 -17.88 8.19 12.55
N LYS A 144 -16.92 8.73 13.31
CA LYS A 144 -15.81 7.98 13.89
C LYS A 144 -16.24 6.83 14.81
N TYR A 145 -17.49 6.86 15.25
CA TYR A 145 -18.10 5.81 16.06
C TYR A 145 -18.86 4.77 15.25
N SER A 146 -18.92 4.88 13.91
CA SER A 146 -19.60 3.90 13.06
C SER A 146 -18.80 2.60 12.95
N PRO A 147 -19.41 1.45 13.28
CA PRO A 147 -18.75 0.15 13.08
C PRO A 147 -18.40 -0.14 11.61
N GLU A 148 -19.19 0.39 10.68
CA GLU A 148 -18.96 0.21 9.23
C GLU A 148 -17.76 1.01 8.73
N LEU A 149 -17.42 2.12 9.39
CA LEU A 149 -16.27 2.96 9.03
C LEU A 149 -14.94 2.32 9.46
N THR A 150 -14.92 1.60 10.55
CA THR A 150 -13.70 1.03 11.15
C THR A 150 -12.89 0.15 10.17
N PRO A 151 -13.49 -0.82 9.45
CA PRO A 151 -12.75 -1.64 8.49
C PRO A 151 -12.15 -0.84 7.33
N ILE A 152 -12.85 0.20 6.87
CA ILE A 152 -12.39 1.10 5.80
C ILE A 152 -11.14 1.86 6.25
N ARG A 153 -11.20 2.45 7.45
CA ARG A 153 -10.09 3.19 8.04
C ARG A 153 -8.89 2.31 8.31
N GLU A 154 -9.11 1.14 8.91
CA GLU A 154 -8.04 0.17 9.16
C GLU A 154 -7.35 -0.24 7.85
N PHE A 155 -8.13 -0.53 6.81
CA PHE A 155 -7.60 -0.87 5.50
C PHE A 155 -6.76 0.27 4.92
N LEU A 156 -7.28 1.50 4.86
CA LEU A 156 -6.58 2.67 4.31
C LEU A 156 -5.31 2.97 5.11
N TYR A 157 -5.40 2.97 6.44
CA TYR A 157 -4.26 3.23 7.31
C TYR A 157 -3.15 2.18 7.14
N ARG A 158 -3.49 0.90 7.20
CA ARG A 158 -2.54 -0.21 7.06
C ARG A 158 -1.96 -0.30 5.65
N SER A 159 -2.76 0.00 4.63
CA SER A 159 -2.30 0.09 3.23
C SER A 159 -1.48 1.35 2.96
N ARG A 160 -1.33 2.23 3.96
CA ARG A 160 -0.65 3.52 3.83
C ARG A 160 -1.19 4.34 2.67
N ILE A 161 -2.51 4.43 2.58
CA ILE A 161 -3.23 5.25 1.61
C ILE A 161 -3.59 6.55 2.31
N PRO A 162 -3.08 7.71 1.82
CA PRO A 162 -3.41 9.00 2.39
C PRO A 162 -4.91 9.24 2.30
N HIS A 163 -5.53 9.59 3.42
CA HIS A 163 -6.94 9.87 3.48
C HIS A 163 -7.25 10.87 4.59
N GLU A 164 -8.29 11.66 4.38
CA GLU A 164 -8.87 12.57 5.34
C GLU A 164 -10.16 11.96 5.88
N LEU A 165 -10.33 11.96 7.20
CA LEU A 165 -11.59 11.58 7.82
C LEU A 165 -12.41 12.84 8.10
N MET A 166 -13.60 12.88 7.54
CA MET A 166 -14.58 13.94 7.75
C MET A 166 -15.74 13.37 8.58
N ASP A 167 -15.79 13.76 9.85
CA ASP A 167 -16.84 13.29 10.78
C ASP A 167 -18.01 14.30 10.75
N PRO A 168 -19.23 13.87 10.38
CA PRO A 168 -20.40 14.74 10.38
C PRO A 168 -20.73 15.39 11.73
N ASP A 169 -20.31 14.78 12.84
CA ASP A 169 -20.55 15.28 14.18
C ASP A 169 -19.55 16.39 14.59
N GLU A 170 -18.41 16.50 13.89
CA GLU A 170 -17.32 17.41 14.26
C GLU A 170 -16.94 18.42 13.15
N ASP A 171 -17.15 18.06 11.87
CA ASP A 171 -16.75 18.90 10.73
C ASP A 171 -17.94 19.58 10.05
N PRO A 172 -18.08 20.90 10.15
CA PRO A 172 -19.18 21.65 9.54
C PRO A 172 -19.17 21.63 8.00
N HIS A 173 -18.05 21.27 7.36
CA HIS A 173 -17.94 21.22 5.90
C HIS A 173 -18.50 19.93 5.30
N VAL A 174 -18.81 18.92 6.12
CA VAL A 174 -19.35 17.64 5.64
C VAL A 174 -20.64 17.82 4.84
N GLU A 175 -21.56 18.68 5.29
CA GLU A 175 -22.82 18.91 4.57
C GLU A 175 -22.62 19.47 3.16
N GLU A 176 -21.62 20.33 2.98
CA GLU A 176 -21.26 20.88 1.67
C GLU A 176 -20.71 19.80 0.75
N VAL A 177 -19.78 18.98 1.26
CA VAL A 177 -19.20 17.87 0.53
C VAL A 177 -20.26 16.83 0.15
N LEU A 178 -21.14 16.44 1.06
CA LEU A 178 -22.24 15.52 0.75
C LEU A 178 -23.17 16.06 -0.34
N ARG A 179 -23.48 17.35 -0.30
CA ARG A 179 -24.32 18.00 -1.32
C ARG A 179 -23.61 18.06 -2.68
N GLU A 180 -22.32 18.38 -2.71
CA GLU A 180 -21.51 18.42 -3.94
C GLU A 180 -21.56 17.08 -4.67
N PHE A 181 -21.46 15.97 -3.92
CA PHE A 181 -21.41 14.60 -4.47
C PHE A 181 -22.76 13.88 -4.51
N GLY A 182 -23.86 14.56 -4.14
CA GLY A 182 -25.20 13.99 -4.15
C GLY A 182 -25.36 12.79 -3.21
N VAL A 183 -24.75 12.88 -2.02
CA VAL A 183 -24.77 11.83 -0.99
C VAL A 183 -25.73 12.24 0.12
N THR A 184 -26.56 11.30 0.58
CA THR A 184 -27.44 11.49 1.74
C THR A 184 -26.84 10.90 3.01
N PRO A 185 -27.21 11.40 4.21
CA PRO A 185 -26.64 10.91 5.48
C PRO A 185 -26.84 9.42 5.75
N ASP A 186 -27.90 8.82 5.21
CA ASP A 186 -28.19 7.38 5.33
C ASP A 186 -27.31 6.49 4.44
N GLU A 187 -26.57 7.08 3.50
CA GLU A 187 -25.61 6.36 2.65
C GLU A 187 -24.21 6.25 3.28
N LEU A 188 -23.97 6.91 4.42
CA LEU A 188 -22.70 6.87 5.13
C LEU A 188 -22.37 5.46 5.68
N PRO A 189 -21.07 5.09 5.78
CA PRO A 189 -19.91 5.86 5.37
C PRO A 189 -19.70 5.86 3.86
N VAL A 190 -19.12 6.96 3.32
CA VAL A 190 -18.72 7.02 1.91
C VAL A 190 -17.23 7.30 1.78
N VAL A 191 -16.65 6.82 0.69
CA VAL A 191 -15.28 7.16 0.28
C VAL A 191 -15.34 7.94 -1.02
N ILE A 192 -14.83 9.15 -1.01
CA ILE A 192 -14.75 10.04 -2.17
C ILE A 192 -13.30 10.04 -2.66
N ALA A 193 -13.08 9.60 -3.88
CA ALA A 193 -11.76 9.52 -4.48
C ALA A 193 -11.85 9.84 -5.99
N THR A 194 -10.94 10.69 -6.48
CA THR A 194 -10.87 11.06 -7.92
C THR A 194 -12.20 11.42 -8.56
N GLY A 195 -13.07 12.13 -7.80
CA GLY A 195 -14.40 12.54 -8.28
C GLY A 195 -15.47 11.44 -8.28
N SER A 196 -15.14 10.23 -7.83
CA SER A 196 -16.06 9.11 -7.67
C SER A 196 -16.47 8.93 -6.21
N VAL A 197 -17.70 8.43 -5.99
CA VAL A 197 -18.24 8.15 -4.66
C VAL A 197 -18.50 6.66 -4.51
N LEU A 198 -17.83 6.05 -3.57
CA LEU A 198 -18.11 4.67 -3.15
C LEU A 198 -18.96 4.73 -1.88
N ARG A 199 -20.18 4.21 -1.97
CA ARG A 199 -21.15 4.18 -0.86
C ARG A 199 -21.01 2.89 -0.08
N ARG A 200 -20.76 2.99 1.22
CA ARG A 200 -20.56 1.83 2.13
C ARG A 200 -19.62 0.77 1.55
N PRO A 201 -18.42 1.18 1.05
CA PRO A 201 -17.54 0.23 0.42
C PRO A 201 -17.00 -0.78 1.45
N THR A 202 -16.90 -2.03 1.04
CA THR A 202 -16.09 -3.00 1.77
C THR A 202 -14.60 -2.73 1.51
N PRO A 203 -13.68 -3.18 2.39
CA PRO A 203 -12.24 -3.12 2.11
C PRO A 203 -11.87 -3.75 0.75
N GLY A 204 -12.55 -4.84 0.36
CA GLY A 204 -12.34 -5.48 -0.94
C GLY A 204 -12.75 -4.60 -2.12
N ALA A 205 -13.94 -3.98 -2.07
CA ALA A 205 -14.39 -3.06 -3.12
C ALA A 205 -13.49 -1.81 -3.21
N LEU A 206 -13.01 -1.34 -2.07
CA LEU A 206 -12.08 -0.21 -2.03
C LEU A 206 -10.70 -0.59 -2.61
N ALA A 207 -10.21 -1.79 -2.29
CA ALA A 207 -8.98 -2.32 -2.87
C ALA A 207 -9.08 -2.48 -4.39
N GLU A 208 -10.21 -2.98 -4.90
CA GLU A 208 -10.48 -3.09 -6.32
C GLU A 208 -10.48 -1.71 -7.00
N TYR A 209 -11.19 -0.76 -6.43
CA TYR A 209 -11.22 0.61 -6.93
C TYR A 209 -9.83 1.24 -6.99
N LEU A 210 -9.00 1.01 -5.97
CA LEU A 210 -7.64 1.54 -5.88
C LEU A 210 -6.61 0.72 -6.70
N GLY A 211 -7.04 -0.36 -7.37
CA GLY A 211 -6.17 -1.22 -8.15
C GLY A 211 -5.20 -2.05 -7.32
N LEU A 212 -5.56 -2.32 -6.06
CA LEU A 212 -4.77 -3.13 -5.13
C LEU A 212 -5.06 -4.63 -5.22
N THR A 213 -6.15 -5.00 -5.90
CA THR A 213 -6.50 -6.41 -6.12
C THR A 213 -5.61 -6.99 -7.21
N VAL A 214 -5.00 -8.12 -6.90
CA VAL A 214 -4.26 -8.90 -7.90
C VAL A 214 -5.28 -9.66 -8.76
N GLU A 215 -5.04 -9.69 -10.07
CA GLU A 215 -5.78 -10.54 -11.00
C GLU A 215 -5.95 -11.95 -10.44
N SER A 216 -7.13 -12.51 -10.63
CA SER A 216 -7.54 -13.80 -10.08
C SER A 216 -6.42 -14.85 -10.14
N LEU A 217 -6.25 -15.57 -9.04
CA LEU A 217 -5.26 -16.63 -8.86
C LEU A 217 -5.73 -18.05 -9.30
N PRO A 218 -6.83 -18.22 -10.09
CA PRO A 218 -7.41 -19.53 -10.32
C PRO A 218 -6.42 -20.48 -10.99
N GLY A 219 -6.29 -21.66 -10.40
CA GLY A 219 -5.60 -22.80 -11.02
C GLY A 219 -4.07 -22.78 -10.93
N ARG A 220 -3.43 -21.82 -10.26
CA ARG A 220 -1.99 -21.86 -10.01
C ARG A 220 -1.68 -22.66 -8.74
N CYS A 221 -0.68 -23.54 -8.84
CA CYS A 221 -0.06 -24.17 -7.69
C CYS A 221 1.25 -23.44 -7.39
N PHE A 222 1.39 -22.96 -6.16
CA PHE A 222 2.60 -22.32 -5.67
C PHE A 222 3.48 -23.33 -4.94
N ASP A 223 4.79 -23.09 -4.90
CA ASP A 223 5.68 -23.90 -4.05
C ASP A 223 5.41 -23.58 -2.58
N LEU A 224 5.15 -22.31 -2.26
CA LEU A 224 4.85 -21.84 -0.91
C LEU A 224 3.65 -20.90 -0.90
N VAL A 225 2.66 -21.20 -0.07
CA VAL A 225 1.57 -20.27 0.28
C VAL A 225 1.74 -19.85 1.74
N VAL A 226 1.75 -18.55 1.98
CA VAL A 226 1.87 -17.95 3.32
C VAL A 226 0.55 -17.30 3.69
N VAL A 227 -0.07 -17.72 4.78
CA VAL A 227 -1.33 -17.17 5.28
C VAL A 227 -1.03 -16.16 6.39
N GLY A 228 -1.21 -14.89 6.09
CA GLY A 228 -0.85 -13.73 6.91
C GLY A 228 0.42 -13.05 6.40
N ALA A 229 0.36 -11.76 6.09
CA ALA A 229 1.48 -10.95 5.63
C ALA A 229 1.93 -9.91 6.70
N GLY A 230 1.87 -10.29 7.98
CA GLY A 230 2.58 -9.63 9.07
C GLY A 230 4.08 -9.90 9.02
N PRO A 231 4.89 -9.43 9.99
CA PRO A 231 6.36 -9.60 9.96
C PRO A 231 6.83 -11.04 9.77
N ALA A 232 6.16 -12.00 10.41
CA ALA A 232 6.50 -13.42 10.26
C ALA A 232 6.21 -13.95 8.85
N GLY A 233 5.04 -13.60 8.29
CA GLY A 233 4.66 -14.00 6.94
C GLY A 233 5.49 -13.31 5.87
N LEU A 234 5.82 -12.04 6.05
CA LEU A 234 6.72 -11.32 5.15
C LEU A 234 8.13 -11.92 5.17
N ALA A 235 8.65 -12.27 6.36
CA ALA A 235 9.93 -12.98 6.44
C ALA A 235 9.87 -14.32 5.67
N ALA A 236 8.81 -15.11 5.87
CA ALA A 236 8.62 -16.36 5.12
C ALA A 236 8.54 -16.11 3.60
N ALA A 237 7.86 -15.06 3.18
CA ALA A 237 7.74 -14.69 1.76
C ALA A 237 9.10 -14.27 1.17
N VAL A 238 9.87 -13.47 1.90
CA VAL A 238 11.23 -13.06 1.49
C VAL A 238 12.12 -14.28 1.31
N TYR A 239 12.19 -15.15 2.32
CA TYR A 239 13.05 -16.36 2.26
C TYR A 239 12.57 -17.31 1.16
N GLY A 240 11.28 -17.61 1.08
CA GLY A 240 10.75 -18.48 0.04
C GLY A 240 11.08 -17.99 -1.36
N ALA A 241 10.81 -16.71 -1.64
CA ALA A 241 11.06 -16.14 -2.96
C ALA A 241 12.56 -16.00 -3.27
N SER A 242 13.41 -15.67 -2.29
CA SER A 242 14.86 -15.56 -2.49
C SER A 242 15.52 -16.88 -2.82
N GLU A 243 14.94 -18.01 -2.37
CA GLU A 243 15.36 -19.36 -2.75
C GLU A 243 14.77 -19.82 -4.10
N GLY A 244 14.09 -18.92 -4.82
CA GLY A 244 13.52 -19.20 -6.14
C GLY A 244 12.17 -19.95 -6.11
N LEU A 245 11.54 -20.08 -4.94
CA LEU A 245 10.22 -20.71 -4.81
C LEU A 245 9.14 -19.78 -5.34
N GLY A 246 8.19 -20.31 -6.11
CA GLY A 246 6.96 -19.62 -6.46
C GLY A 246 6.14 -19.35 -5.20
N THR A 247 6.28 -18.15 -4.62
CA THR A 247 5.73 -17.79 -3.31
C THR A 247 4.55 -16.83 -3.41
N LEU A 248 3.47 -17.17 -2.70
CA LEU A 248 2.28 -16.35 -2.52
C LEU A 248 2.09 -16.07 -1.03
N ALA A 249 1.87 -14.79 -0.66
CA ALA A 249 1.44 -14.42 0.68
C ALA A 249 0.08 -13.71 0.63
N LEU A 250 -0.81 -14.10 1.54
CA LEU A 250 -2.19 -13.60 1.64
C LEU A 250 -2.34 -12.82 2.95
N ASP A 251 -3.02 -11.69 2.93
CA ASP A 251 -3.44 -10.98 4.15
C ASP A 251 -4.89 -10.57 4.08
N MET A 252 -5.61 -10.72 5.19
CA MET A 252 -7.04 -10.45 5.26
C MET A 252 -7.40 -8.97 5.17
N ILE A 253 -6.48 -8.08 5.51
CA ILE A 253 -6.71 -6.63 5.52
C ILE A 253 -5.68 -5.92 4.65
N ALA A 254 -4.43 -5.93 5.07
CA ALA A 254 -3.33 -5.27 4.39
C ALA A 254 -1.98 -5.82 4.86
N VAL A 255 -0.99 -5.76 3.99
CA VAL A 255 0.39 -6.16 4.30
C VAL A 255 0.93 -5.40 5.51
N GLY A 256 1.64 -6.08 6.39
CA GLY A 256 2.26 -5.50 7.59
C GLY A 256 1.69 -6.02 8.90
N GLY A 257 0.49 -6.60 8.87
CA GLY A 257 -0.14 -7.14 10.08
C GLY A 257 -0.31 -6.08 11.17
N GLN A 258 -0.46 -6.50 12.41
CA GLN A 258 -0.58 -5.61 13.57
C GLN A 258 0.70 -4.79 13.81
N ALA A 259 1.88 -5.33 13.49
CA ALA A 259 3.13 -4.62 13.67
C ALA A 259 3.22 -3.36 12.79
N GLY A 260 2.58 -3.35 11.63
CA GLY A 260 2.56 -2.20 10.72
C GLY A 260 1.98 -0.92 11.31
N THR A 261 1.18 -1.02 12.38
CA THR A 261 0.56 0.12 13.08
C THR A 261 1.37 0.61 14.29
N SER A 262 2.46 -0.10 14.68
CA SER A 262 3.28 0.28 15.82
C SER A 262 4.13 1.51 15.50
N SER A 263 4.11 2.51 16.36
CA SER A 263 4.92 3.72 16.20
C SER A 263 6.41 3.43 16.25
N ARG A 264 6.83 2.49 17.13
CA ARG A 264 8.23 2.09 17.29
C ARG A 264 8.37 0.63 17.69
N ILE A 265 9.26 -0.09 17.02
CA ILE A 265 9.64 -1.48 17.29
C ILE A 265 11.13 -1.50 17.58
N GLU A 266 11.53 -1.90 18.79
CA GLU A 266 12.93 -1.91 19.24
C GLU A 266 13.53 -3.31 19.36
N ASN A 267 12.69 -4.34 19.36
CA ASN A 267 13.08 -5.73 19.54
C ASN A 267 13.05 -6.56 18.25
N TYR A 268 13.03 -5.92 17.09
CA TYR A 268 13.15 -6.62 15.83
C TYR A 268 14.62 -6.73 15.41
N PHE A 269 15.03 -7.93 15.03
CA PHE A 269 16.41 -8.21 14.64
C PHE A 269 16.90 -7.31 13.50
N GLY A 270 18.12 -6.75 13.64
CA GLY A 270 18.74 -5.90 12.63
C GLY A 270 18.48 -4.39 12.78
N PHE A 271 17.66 -3.97 13.75
CA PHE A 271 17.33 -2.55 14.00
C PHE A 271 17.71 -2.09 15.42
N PRO A 272 19.00 -1.87 15.70
CA PRO A 272 19.48 -1.58 17.06
C PRO A 272 19.00 -0.25 17.64
N ILE A 273 18.56 0.68 16.78
CA ILE A 273 17.98 1.97 17.18
C ILE A 273 16.45 1.98 17.08
N GLY A 274 15.84 0.81 16.81
CA GLY A 274 14.42 0.69 16.52
C GLY A 274 14.03 1.16 15.12
N ILE A 275 12.79 0.86 14.76
CA ILE A 275 12.17 1.24 13.48
C ILE A 275 10.67 1.38 13.69
N SER A 276 9.98 2.24 12.93
CA SER A 276 8.52 2.24 12.91
C SER A 276 7.98 0.93 12.31
N GLY A 277 6.86 0.44 12.82
CA GLY A 277 6.23 -0.78 12.28
C GLY A 277 5.90 -0.64 10.81
N GLY A 278 5.47 0.55 10.44
CA GLY A 278 5.18 0.85 9.05
C GLY A 278 6.40 0.79 8.14
N ASP A 279 7.55 1.33 8.53
CA ASP A 279 8.77 1.28 7.71
C ASP A 279 9.34 -0.13 7.67
N LEU A 280 9.29 -0.87 8.78
CA LEU A 280 9.69 -2.26 8.82
C LEU A 280 8.92 -3.10 7.80
N THR A 281 7.60 -3.01 7.85
CA THR A 281 6.73 -3.84 7.01
C THR A 281 6.75 -3.41 5.55
N GLN A 282 6.91 -2.12 5.27
CA GLN A 282 7.09 -1.63 3.91
C GLN A 282 8.41 -2.12 3.28
N ARG A 283 9.51 -2.06 4.02
CA ARG A 283 10.81 -2.60 3.56
C ARG A 283 10.72 -4.10 3.28
N ALA A 284 10.06 -4.85 4.18
CA ALA A 284 9.87 -6.29 4.01
C ALA A 284 8.97 -6.63 2.82
N MET A 285 7.91 -5.85 2.58
CA MET A 285 7.04 -5.98 1.41
C MET A 285 7.84 -5.80 0.11
N VAL A 286 8.55 -4.68 -0.01
CA VAL A 286 9.38 -4.38 -1.18
C VAL A 286 10.46 -5.45 -1.39
N GLN A 287 11.05 -5.96 -0.31
CA GLN A 287 12.04 -7.03 -0.38
C GLN A 287 11.43 -8.35 -0.88
N ALA A 288 10.23 -8.71 -0.41
CA ALA A 288 9.53 -9.90 -0.89
C ALA A 288 9.19 -9.80 -2.39
N GLU A 289 8.66 -8.66 -2.83
CA GLU A 289 8.34 -8.39 -4.23
C GLU A 289 9.59 -8.34 -5.10
N LYS A 290 10.70 -7.77 -4.62
CA LYS A 290 12.00 -7.80 -5.30
C LYS A 290 12.42 -9.22 -5.67
N PHE A 291 12.21 -10.18 -4.79
CA PHE A 291 12.52 -11.59 -5.05
C PHE A 291 11.41 -12.33 -5.82
N GLY A 292 10.30 -11.69 -6.10
CA GLY A 292 9.21 -12.23 -6.91
C GLY A 292 8.09 -12.90 -6.12
N ALA A 293 8.02 -12.69 -4.79
CA ALA A 293 6.83 -13.08 -4.04
C ALA A 293 5.61 -12.28 -4.52
N ARG A 294 4.46 -12.94 -4.56
CA ARG A 294 3.17 -12.29 -4.82
C ARG A 294 2.49 -12.02 -3.48
N LEU A 295 2.09 -10.78 -3.26
CA LEU A 295 1.34 -10.36 -2.08
C LEU A 295 -0.09 -10.02 -2.49
N VAL A 296 -1.07 -10.60 -1.81
CA VAL A 296 -2.50 -10.42 -2.12
C VAL A 296 -3.25 -9.99 -0.87
N ASN A 297 -3.85 -8.82 -0.91
CA ASN A 297 -4.68 -8.24 0.15
C ASN A 297 -5.68 -7.22 -0.42
N PRO A 298 -6.86 -7.07 0.17
CA PRO A 298 -7.40 -7.89 1.25
C PRO A 298 -7.88 -9.26 0.73
N CYS A 299 -7.39 -10.32 1.34
CA CYS A 299 -7.77 -11.68 0.96
C CYS A 299 -7.66 -12.60 2.20
N ALA A 300 -8.78 -13.04 2.72
CA ALA A 300 -8.79 -13.88 3.90
C ALA A 300 -8.83 -15.37 3.54
N ALA A 301 -7.94 -16.15 4.15
CA ALA A 301 -8.01 -17.60 4.13
C ALA A 301 -9.11 -18.10 5.09
N VAL A 302 -9.98 -18.96 4.61
CA VAL A 302 -11.14 -19.51 5.37
C VAL A 302 -10.84 -20.90 5.87
N SER A 303 -10.25 -21.74 5.02
CA SER A 303 -9.95 -23.12 5.36
C SER A 303 -8.67 -23.61 4.70
N LEU A 304 -8.09 -24.68 5.28
CA LEU A 304 -6.97 -25.40 4.72
C LEU A 304 -7.35 -26.88 4.64
N ARG A 305 -7.19 -27.46 3.46
CA ARG A 305 -7.48 -28.89 3.21
C ARG A 305 -6.44 -29.51 2.29
N GLU A 306 -6.31 -30.81 2.34
CA GLU A 306 -5.53 -31.58 1.37
C GLU A 306 -6.42 -32.05 0.21
N LYS A 307 -5.92 -31.90 -1.02
CA LYS A 307 -6.56 -32.41 -2.22
C LYS A 307 -5.51 -32.86 -3.22
N ALA A 308 -5.55 -34.13 -3.60
CA ALA A 308 -4.67 -34.71 -4.60
C ALA A 308 -3.16 -34.46 -4.35
N GLY A 309 -2.72 -34.54 -3.10
CA GLY A 309 -1.33 -34.35 -2.70
C GLY A 309 -0.87 -32.89 -2.61
N HIS A 310 -1.80 -31.94 -2.71
CA HIS A 310 -1.55 -30.51 -2.55
C HIS A 310 -2.33 -29.95 -1.37
N LEU A 311 -1.78 -28.94 -0.75
CA LEU A 311 -2.47 -28.14 0.26
C LEU A 311 -3.28 -27.04 -0.44
N VAL A 312 -4.58 -27.02 -0.18
CA VAL A 312 -5.51 -26.07 -0.79
C VAL A 312 -6.05 -25.13 0.28
N VAL A 313 -5.84 -23.83 0.08
CA VAL A 313 -6.36 -22.76 0.92
C VAL A 313 -7.59 -22.19 0.23
N ASP A 314 -8.75 -22.27 0.88
CA ASP A 314 -9.99 -21.65 0.40
C ASP A 314 -10.06 -20.21 0.90
N LEU A 315 -10.56 -19.29 0.07
CA LEU A 315 -10.56 -17.85 0.28
C LEU A 315 -11.98 -17.30 0.46
N THR A 316 -12.12 -16.13 1.05
CA THR A 316 -13.43 -15.50 1.33
C THR A 316 -14.20 -15.12 0.08
N ASP A 317 -13.54 -14.93 -1.06
CA ASP A 317 -14.18 -14.66 -2.36
C ASP A 317 -14.74 -15.92 -3.05
N GLY A 318 -14.65 -17.07 -2.40
CA GLY A 318 -15.09 -18.37 -2.93
C GLY A 318 -14.07 -19.03 -3.86
N THR A 319 -12.92 -18.41 -4.11
CA THR A 319 -11.82 -19.03 -4.86
C THR A 319 -10.92 -19.87 -3.95
N SER A 320 -9.98 -20.59 -4.52
CA SER A 320 -8.97 -21.35 -3.77
C SER A 320 -7.61 -21.32 -4.47
N VAL A 321 -6.57 -21.40 -3.67
CA VAL A 321 -5.18 -21.50 -4.14
C VAL A 321 -4.54 -22.79 -3.64
N ALA A 322 -3.72 -23.41 -4.48
CA ALA A 322 -3.00 -24.61 -4.14
C ALA A 322 -1.53 -24.30 -3.84
N GLY A 323 -0.96 -25.00 -2.89
CA GLY A 323 0.46 -24.92 -2.54
C GLY A 323 1.07 -26.29 -2.26
N ARG A 324 2.37 -26.43 -2.51
CA ARG A 324 3.14 -27.61 -2.10
C ARG A 324 3.42 -27.58 -0.59
N ALA A 325 3.60 -26.35 -0.07
CA ALA A 325 3.73 -26.09 1.36
C ALA A 325 2.87 -24.88 1.74
N VAL A 326 2.39 -24.84 2.98
CA VAL A 326 1.65 -23.70 3.55
C VAL A 326 2.30 -23.33 4.88
N ILE A 327 2.60 -22.03 5.04
CA ILE A 327 3.01 -21.45 6.32
C ILE A 327 1.83 -20.64 6.86
N VAL A 328 1.35 -21.00 8.05
CA VAL A 328 0.29 -20.26 8.76
C VAL A 328 0.96 -19.23 9.66
N ALA A 329 0.89 -17.95 9.25
CA ALA A 329 1.43 -16.79 9.94
C ALA A 329 0.32 -15.79 10.29
N SER A 330 -0.87 -16.29 10.65
CA SER A 330 -2.11 -15.54 10.86
C SER A 330 -2.08 -14.56 12.04
N GLY A 331 -0.99 -14.52 12.79
CA GLY A 331 -0.81 -13.60 13.91
C GLY A 331 -1.61 -13.99 15.16
N ALA A 332 -1.88 -13.00 15.99
CA ALA A 332 -2.58 -13.18 17.26
C ALA A 332 -3.93 -12.50 17.25
N ARG A 333 -4.88 -13.06 18.00
CA ARG A 333 -6.15 -12.41 18.32
C ARG A 333 -6.12 -11.99 19.79
N TYR A 334 -6.60 -10.79 20.04
CA TYR A 334 -6.72 -10.29 21.40
C TYR A 334 -7.82 -11.04 22.15
N ARG A 335 -7.59 -11.28 23.43
CA ARG A 335 -8.60 -11.83 24.32
C ARG A 335 -9.62 -10.73 24.62
N ARG A 336 -10.90 -11.03 24.39
CA ARG A 336 -11.99 -10.10 24.71
C ARG A 336 -12.20 -9.99 26.22
N LEU A 337 -12.62 -8.82 26.67
CA LEU A 337 -13.10 -8.62 28.04
C LEU A 337 -14.47 -9.28 28.18
N GLY A 338 -14.72 -9.94 29.32
CA GLY A 338 -16.00 -10.59 29.61
C GLY A 338 -17.08 -9.65 30.16
N ALA A 339 -17.19 -8.42 29.61
CA ALA A 339 -18.18 -7.44 30.06
C ALA A 339 -19.46 -7.56 29.23
N THR A 340 -20.63 -7.36 29.91
CA THR A 340 -21.94 -7.39 29.27
C THR A 340 -22.08 -6.22 28.28
N ASN A 341 -22.66 -6.48 27.09
CA ASN A 341 -22.93 -5.51 26.04
C ASN A 341 -21.64 -4.88 25.40
N LEU A 342 -20.48 -5.46 25.66
CA LEU A 342 -19.22 -4.93 25.16
C LEU A 342 -19.18 -4.85 23.62
N GLU A 343 -19.82 -5.80 22.95
CA GLU A 343 -19.89 -5.92 21.50
C GLU A 343 -20.45 -4.66 20.80
N GLN A 344 -21.32 -3.91 21.48
CA GLN A 344 -21.88 -2.67 20.95
C GLN A 344 -20.89 -1.51 20.91
N TYR A 345 -19.78 -1.63 21.67
CA TYR A 345 -18.75 -0.60 21.82
C TYR A 345 -17.43 -0.98 21.21
N GLU A 346 -17.26 -2.25 20.78
CA GLU A 346 -16.06 -2.71 20.10
C GLU A 346 -15.85 -1.92 18.81
N ALA A 347 -14.61 -1.53 18.53
CA ALA A 347 -14.19 -0.72 17.41
C ALA A 347 -14.67 0.75 17.35
N SER A 348 -15.55 1.15 18.30
CA SER A 348 -15.98 2.55 18.43
C SER A 348 -15.42 3.23 19.69
N SER A 349 -15.50 2.55 20.83
CA SER A 349 -15.06 3.08 22.15
C SER A 349 -14.26 2.07 22.95
N VAL A 350 -14.22 0.81 22.54
CA VAL A 350 -13.43 -0.26 23.14
C VAL A 350 -12.47 -0.82 22.13
N PHE A 351 -11.18 -0.66 22.43
CA PHE A 351 -10.08 -1.08 21.60
C PHE A 351 -9.19 -2.08 22.34
N TYR A 352 -8.56 -2.99 21.61
CA TYR A 352 -7.67 -4.02 22.15
C TYR A 352 -6.20 -3.73 21.84
N ALA A 353 -5.92 -2.62 21.20
CA ALA A 353 -4.60 -2.08 20.92
C ALA A 353 -4.59 -0.58 21.23
N ALA A 354 -3.44 -0.04 21.51
CA ALA A 354 -3.19 1.40 21.59
C ALA A 354 -2.10 1.73 20.57
N THR A 355 -2.52 1.98 19.36
CA THR A 355 -1.66 2.39 18.26
C THR A 355 -1.93 3.86 17.91
N GLU A 356 -1.20 4.39 16.95
CA GLU A 356 -1.42 5.75 16.48
C GLU A 356 -2.86 5.95 15.93
N LEU A 357 -3.49 4.89 15.44
CA LEU A 357 -4.86 4.93 14.95
C LEU A 357 -5.85 5.19 16.08
N GLU A 358 -5.77 4.43 17.17
CA GLU A 358 -6.60 4.61 18.36
C GLU A 358 -6.29 5.92 19.08
N ALA A 359 -5.02 6.32 19.15
CA ALA A 359 -4.62 7.59 19.75
C ALA A 359 -5.25 8.80 19.06
N ARG A 360 -5.36 8.78 17.72
CA ARG A 360 -6.04 9.84 16.96
C ARG A 360 -7.55 9.84 17.21
N LEU A 361 -8.16 8.66 17.38
CA LEU A 361 -9.59 8.53 17.70
C LEU A 361 -9.93 9.07 19.08
N CYS A 362 -9.06 8.83 20.06
CA CYS A 362 -9.25 9.19 21.45
C CYS A 362 -8.70 10.59 21.77
N ALA A 363 -8.15 11.31 20.80
CA ALA A 363 -7.54 12.63 21.04
C ALA A 363 -8.51 13.59 21.74
N GLY A 364 -8.08 14.14 22.89
CA GLY A 364 -8.91 15.05 23.69
C GLY A 364 -10.01 14.41 24.54
N SER A 365 -10.12 13.08 24.51
CA SER A 365 -11.12 12.32 25.28
C SER A 365 -10.48 11.60 26.48
N PRO A 366 -11.18 11.44 27.63
CA PRO A 366 -10.71 10.59 28.71
C PRO A 366 -10.59 9.14 28.26
N VAL A 367 -9.47 8.50 28.56
CA VAL A 367 -9.21 7.10 28.22
C VAL A 367 -9.02 6.26 29.49
N VAL A 368 -9.60 5.08 29.52
CA VAL A 368 -9.40 4.10 30.61
C VAL A 368 -8.63 2.92 30.04
N VAL A 369 -7.49 2.62 30.64
CA VAL A 369 -6.66 1.45 30.28
C VAL A 369 -6.98 0.31 31.22
N ALA A 370 -7.47 -0.81 30.66
CA ALA A 370 -7.79 -2.02 31.42
C ALA A 370 -6.68 -3.06 31.25
N GLY A 371 -5.92 -3.32 32.33
CA GLY A 371 -4.84 -4.30 32.35
C GLY A 371 -3.55 -3.75 32.98
N GLY A 372 -2.57 -4.62 33.18
CA GLY A 372 -1.28 -4.27 33.82
C GLY A 372 -0.07 -4.90 33.11
N GLY A 373 -0.22 -5.33 31.88
CA GLY A 373 0.90 -5.84 31.07
C GLY A 373 1.68 -4.73 30.36
N ASN A 374 2.75 -5.10 29.65
CA ASN A 374 3.61 -4.14 28.93
C ASN A 374 2.81 -3.26 27.95
N SER A 375 1.83 -3.83 27.25
CA SER A 375 0.99 -3.06 26.31
C SER A 375 0.15 -1.98 27.01
N ALA A 376 -0.33 -2.26 28.24
CA ALA A 376 -1.05 -1.27 29.03
C ALA A 376 -0.15 -0.14 29.54
N GLY A 377 1.16 -0.42 29.75
CA GLY A 377 2.13 0.58 30.13
C GLY A 377 2.63 1.44 28.95
N GLN A 378 2.38 0.99 27.72
CA GLN A 378 2.70 1.74 26.50
C GLN A 378 1.54 2.58 26.00
N ALA A 379 0.30 2.23 26.39
CA ALA A 379 -0.91 2.98 26.06
C ALA A 379 -1.00 4.27 26.88
#